data_6c5f9dfd2a359a6f3a3ddbc31e25185a
#
_entry.id   6c5f9dfd2a359a6f3a3ddbc31e25185a
#
_cell.length_a   1.000
_cell.length_b   1.000
_cell.length_c   1.000
_cell.angle_alpha   90.00
_cell.angle_beta   90.00
_cell.angle_gamma   90.00
#
_symmetry.space_group_name_H-M   'P 1'
#
loop_
_entity.id
_entity.type
_entity.pdbx_description
1 polymer ?
#
loop_
_entity_poly.entity_id
_entity_poly.type
_entity_poly.pdbx_seq_one_letter_code
_entity_poly.pdbx_strand_id
1 'polypeptide(L)'
;QDICTVVITSCNENEGKTTTTLQLAKSLAELDKRVLVIDADMRKSVMAGRNTTAENPAGLSEVLTGLTSVKECLYQTQYEDLSIMFAGKYPPNPVELLSGQYFEDLLKTAKESYDYVLIDVPPLGSVIDAAVVAAKCDGTILVISDNQVRYRQAIEVIEQLRKSGSKILGVVRNNIKKKDGGYYKKYYKNRYQ
;
A
#
# COMPACT_ATOMS: atom_id res chain seq x y z
N GLN A 1 -0.68 6.87 -19.75
CA GLN A 1 -1.03 5.56 -19.17
C GLN A 1 -1.75 5.84 -17.87
N ASP A 2 -2.99 5.39 -17.76
CA ASP A 2 -3.78 5.57 -16.56
C ASP A 2 -3.15 4.79 -15.40
N ILE A 3 -3.07 5.43 -14.24
CA ILE A 3 -2.49 4.82 -13.02
C ILE A 3 -3.61 4.06 -12.31
N CYS A 4 -3.50 2.73 -12.24
CA CYS A 4 -4.42 1.86 -11.53
C CYS A 4 -3.76 1.22 -10.30
N THR A 5 -2.57 0.61 -10.46
CA THR A 5 -1.85 -0.07 -9.37
C THR A 5 -0.84 0.87 -8.71
N VAL A 6 -0.99 1.11 -7.41
CA VAL A 6 -0.15 2.03 -6.64
C VAL A 6 0.41 1.33 -5.41
N VAL A 7 1.72 1.29 -5.31
CA VAL A 7 2.43 0.79 -4.13
C VAL A 7 2.57 1.89 -3.09
N ILE A 8 2.32 1.56 -1.83
CA ILE A 8 2.56 2.43 -0.70
C ILE A 8 3.63 1.80 0.19
N THR A 9 4.78 2.47 0.31
CA THR A 9 5.91 2.05 1.13
C THR A 9 6.41 3.17 2.03
N SER A 10 7.39 2.89 2.87
CA SER A 10 8.02 3.86 3.77
C SER A 10 9.53 3.61 3.88
N CYS A 11 10.26 4.52 4.51
CA CYS A 11 11.67 4.30 4.82
C CYS A 11 11.85 3.32 5.98
N ASN A 12 11.03 3.47 7.03
CA ASN A 12 11.10 2.66 8.25
C ASN A 12 9.72 2.13 8.64
N GLU A 13 9.70 1.25 9.64
CA GLU A 13 8.45 0.83 10.30
C GLU A 13 7.78 2.01 11.03
N ASN A 14 6.47 1.90 11.24
CA ASN A 14 5.65 2.86 12.01
C ASN A 14 5.60 4.30 11.44
N GLU A 15 5.89 4.50 10.16
CA GLU A 15 5.74 5.80 9.50
C GLU A 15 4.30 6.09 9.04
N GLY A 16 3.39 5.12 9.20
CA GLY A 16 1.96 5.27 8.91
C GLY A 16 1.58 4.88 7.47
N LYS A 17 2.40 4.06 6.77
CA LYS A 17 2.10 3.55 5.43
C LYS A 17 0.72 2.89 5.34
N THR A 18 0.45 1.88 6.19
CA THR A 18 -0.83 1.15 6.22
C THR A 18 -2.02 2.07 6.52
N THR A 19 -1.85 3.00 7.46
CA THR A 19 -2.89 3.99 7.77
C THR A 19 -3.15 4.90 6.57
N THR A 20 -2.10 5.37 5.89
CA THR A 20 -2.21 6.18 4.68
C THR A 20 -2.88 5.41 3.54
N THR A 21 -2.53 4.13 3.35
CA THR A 21 -3.15 3.24 2.36
C THR A 21 -4.66 3.14 2.58
N LEU A 22 -5.08 2.82 3.81
CA LEU A 22 -6.50 2.66 4.15
C LEU A 22 -7.28 3.98 4.06
N GLN A 23 -6.70 5.11 4.47
CA GLN A 23 -7.35 6.41 4.34
C GLN A 23 -7.50 6.84 2.88
N LEU A 24 -6.48 6.61 2.05
CA LEU A 24 -6.57 6.87 0.62
C LEU A 24 -7.63 5.99 -0.05
N ALA A 25 -7.64 4.69 0.27
CA ALA A 25 -8.63 3.75 -0.25
C ALA A 25 -10.06 4.17 0.09
N LYS A 26 -10.29 4.55 1.36
CA LYS A 26 -11.58 5.07 1.81
C LYS A 26 -11.99 6.32 1.01
N SER A 27 -11.09 7.30 0.89
CA SER A 27 -11.40 8.55 0.18
C SER A 27 -11.69 8.32 -1.31
N LEU A 28 -11.05 7.33 -1.95
CA LEU A 28 -11.35 6.96 -3.33
C LEU A 28 -12.71 6.26 -3.44
N ALA A 29 -13.05 5.36 -2.51
CA ALA A 29 -14.36 4.70 -2.48
C ALA A 29 -15.50 5.71 -2.23
N GLU A 30 -15.29 6.72 -1.38
CA GLU A 30 -16.24 7.82 -1.17
C GLU A 30 -16.44 8.71 -2.44
N LEU A 31 -15.60 8.54 -3.46
CA LEU A 31 -15.71 9.16 -4.78
C LEU A 31 -16.22 8.17 -5.86
N ASP A 32 -16.96 7.14 -5.45
CA ASP A 32 -17.54 6.10 -6.31
C ASP A 32 -16.48 5.38 -7.18
N LYS A 33 -15.27 5.18 -6.63
CA LYS A 33 -14.20 4.39 -7.27
C LYS A 33 -14.14 3.01 -6.66
N ARG A 34 -14.12 1.97 -7.52
CA ARG A 34 -13.90 0.59 -7.08
C ARG A 34 -12.44 0.43 -6.69
N VAL A 35 -12.20 0.15 -5.41
CA VAL A 35 -10.85 0.09 -4.83
C VAL A 35 -10.58 -1.28 -4.22
N LEU A 36 -9.43 -1.85 -4.56
CA LEU A 36 -8.86 -3.00 -3.89
C LEU A 36 -7.64 -2.58 -3.09
N VAL A 37 -7.60 -2.91 -1.81
CA VAL A 37 -6.38 -2.85 -1.00
C VAL A 37 -5.79 -4.24 -0.89
N ILE A 38 -4.52 -4.39 -1.22
CA ILE A 38 -3.74 -5.63 -1.05
C ILE A 38 -2.69 -5.40 0.02
N ASP A 39 -2.75 -6.17 1.10
CA ASP A 39 -1.69 -6.22 2.10
C ASP A 39 -0.59 -7.18 1.64
N ALA A 40 0.48 -6.65 1.14
CA ALA A 40 1.66 -7.40 0.71
C ALA A 40 2.81 -7.36 1.74
N ASP A 41 2.57 -6.81 2.94
CA ASP A 41 3.49 -6.93 4.07
C ASP A 41 3.31 -8.30 4.76
N MET A 42 3.65 -9.37 4.04
CA MET A 42 3.52 -10.73 4.55
C MET A 42 4.43 -11.01 5.75
N ARG A 43 5.41 -10.14 6.04
CA ARG A 43 6.37 -10.32 7.14
C ARG A 43 5.83 -9.83 8.47
N LYS A 44 5.10 -8.71 8.46
CA LYS A 44 4.64 -8.02 9.67
C LYS A 44 3.32 -7.29 9.42
N SER A 45 2.36 -8.03 8.84
CA SER A 45 1.03 -7.47 8.61
C SER A 45 0.39 -7.01 9.91
N VAL A 46 -0.19 -5.81 9.88
CA VAL A 46 -1.02 -5.24 10.95
C VAL A 46 -2.44 -4.98 10.48
N MET A 47 -2.71 -5.20 9.20
CA MET A 47 -3.98 -4.81 8.57
C MET A 47 -5.12 -5.70 9.04
N ALA A 48 -4.93 -7.01 9.10
CA ALA A 48 -5.95 -7.96 9.55
C ALA A 48 -6.42 -7.66 10.98
N GLY A 49 -5.52 -7.49 11.93
CA GLY A 49 -5.87 -7.21 13.33
C GLY A 49 -6.61 -5.89 13.57
N ARG A 50 -6.65 -5.00 12.57
CA ARG A 50 -7.37 -3.72 12.63
C ARG A 50 -8.70 -3.70 11.89
N ASN A 51 -8.90 -4.61 10.94
CA ASN A 51 -10.01 -4.54 10.00
C ASN A 51 -10.89 -5.80 9.95
N THR A 52 -10.56 -6.85 10.70
CA THR A 52 -11.38 -8.06 10.81
C THR A 52 -11.29 -8.67 12.19
N THR A 53 -12.35 -9.38 12.60
CA THR A 53 -12.39 -10.19 13.81
C THR A 53 -11.98 -11.65 13.53
N ALA A 54 -11.74 -12.00 12.27
CA ALA A 54 -11.29 -13.34 11.90
C ALA A 54 -9.85 -13.57 12.39
N GLU A 55 -9.64 -14.66 13.12
CA GLU A 55 -8.31 -15.13 13.45
C GLU A 55 -7.65 -15.69 12.19
N ASN A 56 -6.52 -15.06 11.74
CA ASN A 56 -5.74 -15.47 10.58
C ASN A 56 -6.57 -15.63 9.30
N PRO A 57 -7.15 -14.54 8.76
CA PRO A 57 -7.89 -14.61 7.51
C PRO A 57 -6.97 -15.08 6.38
N ALA A 58 -7.47 -15.95 5.51
CA ALA A 58 -6.76 -16.30 4.28
C ALA A 58 -6.54 -15.05 3.42
N GLY A 59 -5.46 -14.99 2.67
CA GLY A 59 -5.11 -13.79 1.94
C GLY A 59 -4.14 -14.01 0.79
N LEU A 60 -3.30 -13.03 0.55
CA LEU A 60 -2.39 -12.99 -0.58
C LEU A 60 -1.46 -14.21 -0.63
N SER A 61 -0.92 -14.67 0.52
CA SER A 61 -0.02 -15.82 0.55
C SER A 61 -0.69 -17.11 0.10
N GLU A 62 -1.94 -17.35 0.49
CA GLU A 62 -2.71 -18.53 0.07
C GLU A 62 -3.07 -18.46 -1.42
N VAL A 63 -3.39 -17.28 -1.94
CA VAL A 63 -3.63 -17.06 -3.37
C VAL A 63 -2.37 -17.34 -4.18
N LEU A 64 -1.22 -16.78 -3.77
CA LEU A 64 0.03 -16.92 -4.51
C LEU A 64 0.62 -18.34 -4.46
N THR A 65 0.24 -19.13 -3.46
CA THR A 65 0.61 -20.56 -3.36
C THR A 65 -0.43 -21.49 -4.00
N GLY A 66 -1.52 -20.97 -4.54
CA GLY A 66 -2.58 -21.76 -5.18
C GLY A 66 -3.46 -22.54 -4.20
N LEU A 67 -3.41 -22.23 -2.91
CA LEU A 67 -4.19 -22.91 -1.87
C LEU A 67 -5.64 -22.42 -1.81
N THR A 68 -5.92 -21.22 -2.30
CA THR A 68 -7.24 -20.57 -2.22
C THR A 68 -7.44 -19.67 -3.44
N SER A 69 -8.69 -19.50 -3.85
CA SER A 69 -9.01 -18.59 -4.96
C SER A 69 -8.97 -17.12 -4.53
N VAL A 70 -8.71 -16.22 -5.48
CA VAL A 70 -8.75 -14.77 -5.25
C VAL A 70 -10.08 -14.33 -4.62
N LYS A 71 -11.21 -14.89 -5.12
CA LYS A 71 -12.56 -14.53 -4.67
C LYS A 71 -12.78 -14.83 -3.19
N GLU A 72 -12.21 -15.92 -2.67
CA GLU A 72 -12.35 -16.32 -1.26
C GLU A 72 -11.48 -15.46 -0.32
N CYS A 73 -10.49 -14.74 -0.86
CA CYS A 73 -9.60 -13.86 -0.13
C CYS A 73 -9.96 -12.36 -0.28
N LEU A 74 -11.09 -12.05 -0.93
CA LEU A 74 -11.61 -10.68 -1.02
C LEU A 74 -12.61 -10.43 0.10
N TYR A 75 -12.26 -9.54 1.01
CA TYR A 75 -13.09 -9.15 2.14
C TYR A 75 -13.74 -7.79 1.86
N GLN A 76 -15.07 -7.77 1.82
CA GLN A 76 -15.82 -6.53 1.71
C GLN A 76 -15.73 -5.73 3.00
N THR A 77 -15.64 -4.41 2.87
CA THR A 77 -15.65 -3.50 4.01
C THR A 77 -17.06 -2.91 4.21
N GLN A 78 -17.20 -1.98 5.15
CA GLN A 78 -18.42 -1.19 5.30
C GLN A 78 -18.64 -0.19 4.14
N TYR A 79 -17.65 0.04 3.28
CA TYR A 79 -17.73 0.86 2.07
C TYR A 79 -17.97 -0.07 0.88
N GLU A 80 -19.07 0.15 0.13
CA GLU A 80 -19.52 -0.74 -0.95
C GLU A 80 -18.44 -0.99 -2.00
N ASP A 81 -17.70 0.04 -2.36
CA ASP A 81 -16.68 0.00 -3.42
C ASP A 81 -15.25 -0.28 -2.90
N LEU A 82 -15.10 -0.72 -1.64
CA LEU A 82 -13.80 -1.01 -1.05
C LEU A 82 -13.69 -2.45 -0.58
N SER A 83 -12.83 -3.21 -1.25
CA SER A 83 -12.43 -4.56 -0.86
C SER A 83 -11.00 -4.60 -0.31
N ILE A 84 -10.72 -5.53 0.58
CA ILE A 84 -9.39 -5.77 1.14
C ILE A 84 -9.00 -7.23 0.92
N MET A 85 -7.77 -7.46 0.47
CA MET A 85 -7.09 -8.74 0.51
C MET A 85 -5.99 -8.67 1.57
N PHE A 86 -6.12 -9.43 2.65
CA PHE A 86 -5.13 -9.49 3.72
C PHE A 86 -3.87 -10.24 3.28
N ALA A 87 -2.78 -10.13 4.04
CA ALA A 87 -1.52 -10.81 3.71
C ALA A 87 -1.62 -12.34 3.77
N GLY A 88 -2.52 -12.86 4.60
CA GLY A 88 -2.60 -14.30 4.86
C GLY A 88 -1.54 -14.77 5.85
N LYS A 89 -1.25 -16.07 5.87
CA LYS A 89 -0.21 -16.65 6.73
C LYS A 89 1.18 -16.29 6.23
N TYR A 90 2.12 -16.11 7.15
CA TYR A 90 3.52 -15.84 6.79
C TYR A 90 4.12 -16.98 5.97
N PRO A 91 4.51 -16.75 4.71
CA PRO A 91 5.17 -17.76 3.89
C PRO A 91 6.69 -17.74 4.13
N PRO A 92 7.42 -18.86 3.90
CA PRO A 92 8.86 -18.90 4.07
C PRO A 92 9.64 -18.03 3.07
N ASN A 93 9.04 -17.74 1.91
CA ASN A 93 9.66 -17.07 0.77
C ASN A 93 8.81 -15.93 0.16
N PRO A 94 8.51 -14.83 0.92
CA PRO A 94 7.63 -13.76 0.45
C PRO A 94 8.10 -13.13 -0.87
N VAL A 95 9.41 -12.87 -1.02
CA VAL A 95 9.98 -12.23 -2.22
C VAL A 95 9.76 -13.07 -3.46
N GLU A 96 9.94 -14.39 -3.37
CA GLU A 96 9.73 -15.31 -4.47
C GLU A 96 8.26 -15.30 -4.93
N LEU A 97 7.32 -15.36 -3.99
CA LEU A 97 5.90 -15.29 -4.30
C LEU A 97 5.52 -13.96 -4.97
N LEU A 98 6.00 -12.83 -4.46
CA LEU A 98 5.74 -11.50 -5.02
C LEU A 98 6.44 -11.26 -6.37
N SER A 99 7.54 -11.96 -6.65
CA SER A 99 8.22 -11.90 -7.95
C SER A 99 7.61 -12.83 -8.99
N GLY A 100 6.84 -13.83 -8.57
CA GLY A 100 6.28 -14.89 -9.40
C GLY A 100 5.14 -14.46 -10.34
N GLN A 101 4.81 -15.35 -11.29
CA GLN A 101 3.78 -15.14 -12.30
C GLN A 101 2.38 -14.98 -11.68
N TYR A 102 2.05 -15.71 -10.61
CA TYR A 102 0.76 -15.61 -9.94
C TYR A 102 0.46 -14.21 -9.42
N PHE A 103 1.47 -13.48 -8.95
CA PHE A 103 1.29 -12.10 -8.52
C PHE A 103 1.03 -11.15 -9.71
N GLU A 104 1.70 -11.36 -10.83
CA GLU A 104 1.44 -10.59 -12.06
C GLU A 104 0.04 -10.83 -12.61
N ASP A 105 -0.40 -12.09 -12.62
CA ASP A 105 -1.75 -12.47 -13.06
C ASP A 105 -2.82 -11.88 -12.13
N LEU A 106 -2.57 -11.88 -10.82
CA LEU A 106 -3.43 -11.22 -9.84
C LEU A 106 -3.56 -9.71 -10.13
N LEU A 107 -2.43 -9.01 -10.34
CA LEU A 107 -2.45 -7.57 -10.66
C LEU A 107 -3.19 -7.28 -11.97
N LYS A 108 -2.99 -8.13 -12.99
CA LYS A 108 -3.69 -7.99 -14.28
C LYS A 108 -5.21 -8.14 -14.11
N THR A 109 -5.66 -9.20 -13.42
CA THR A 109 -7.08 -9.42 -13.15
C THR A 109 -7.69 -8.31 -12.29
N ALA A 110 -6.93 -7.82 -11.30
CA ALA A 110 -7.39 -6.72 -10.46
C ALA A 110 -7.57 -5.41 -11.25
N LYS A 111 -6.69 -5.10 -12.21
CA LYS A 111 -6.82 -3.92 -13.10
C LYS A 111 -8.09 -3.96 -13.98
N GLU A 112 -8.61 -5.14 -14.29
CA GLU A 112 -9.85 -5.28 -15.07
C GLU A 112 -11.10 -5.01 -14.22
N SER A 113 -11.01 -5.23 -12.91
CA SER A 113 -12.16 -5.19 -11.99
C SER A 113 -12.24 -3.94 -11.13
N TYR A 114 -11.10 -3.28 -10.88
CA TYR A 114 -10.98 -2.14 -9.97
C TYR A 114 -10.42 -0.92 -10.68
N ASP A 115 -10.88 0.26 -10.27
CA ASP A 115 -10.35 1.54 -10.77
C ASP A 115 -8.99 1.86 -10.13
N TYR A 116 -8.79 1.43 -8.85
CA TYR A 116 -7.53 1.54 -8.14
C TYR A 116 -7.21 0.28 -7.33
N VAL A 117 -5.96 -0.14 -7.40
CA VAL A 117 -5.39 -1.22 -6.58
C VAL A 117 -4.26 -0.65 -5.74
N LEU A 118 -4.48 -0.50 -4.45
CA LEU A 118 -3.51 0.05 -3.51
C LEU A 118 -2.79 -1.11 -2.79
N ILE A 119 -1.47 -1.15 -2.87
CA ILE A 119 -0.67 -2.26 -2.36
C ILE A 119 0.21 -1.77 -1.22
N ASP A 120 -0.13 -2.18 0.01
CA ASP A 120 0.66 -1.89 1.21
C ASP A 120 1.82 -2.88 1.30
N VAL A 121 3.06 -2.40 1.26
CA VAL A 121 4.26 -3.24 1.29
C VAL A 121 5.15 -2.90 2.49
N PRO A 122 6.08 -3.79 2.89
CA PRO A 122 7.04 -3.48 3.96
C PRO A 122 7.86 -2.22 3.66
N PRO A 123 8.49 -1.62 4.69
CA PRO A 123 9.42 -0.51 4.49
C PRO A 123 10.59 -0.91 3.58
N LEU A 124 10.85 -0.11 2.54
CA LEU A 124 11.94 -0.40 1.59
C LEU A 124 13.33 -0.29 2.24
N GLY A 125 13.48 0.52 3.27
CA GLY A 125 14.72 0.59 4.04
C GLY A 125 15.05 -0.69 4.83
N SER A 126 14.09 -1.62 4.95
CA SER A 126 14.26 -2.85 5.71
C SER A 126 14.37 -4.11 4.82
N VAL A 127 13.61 -4.18 3.73
CA VAL A 127 13.54 -5.37 2.86
C VAL A 127 13.29 -4.99 1.40
N ILE A 128 13.70 -5.89 0.49
CA ILE A 128 13.61 -5.68 -0.97
C ILE A 128 12.19 -5.88 -1.53
N ASP A 129 11.28 -6.48 -0.78
CA ASP A 129 9.92 -6.84 -1.19
C ASP A 129 9.20 -5.65 -1.85
N ALA A 130 9.34 -4.46 -1.27
CA ALA A 130 8.75 -3.24 -1.79
C ALA A 130 9.25 -2.86 -3.19
N ALA A 131 10.54 -3.05 -3.47
CA ALA A 131 11.12 -2.77 -4.79
C ALA A 131 10.63 -3.76 -5.84
N VAL A 132 10.49 -5.04 -5.46
CA VAL A 132 9.97 -6.11 -6.34
C VAL A 132 8.54 -5.83 -6.75
N VAL A 133 7.67 -5.47 -5.80
CA VAL A 133 6.27 -5.12 -6.07
C VAL A 133 6.18 -3.81 -6.88
N ALA A 134 6.97 -2.80 -6.52
CA ALA A 134 6.98 -1.50 -7.17
C ALA A 134 7.36 -1.57 -8.66
N ALA A 135 8.25 -2.49 -9.02
CA ALA A 135 8.65 -2.73 -10.42
C ALA A 135 7.51 -3.26 -11.30
N LYS A 136 6.47 -3.86 -10.72
CA LYS A 136 5.31 -4.45 -11.42
C LYS A 136 4.09 -3.55 -11.43
N CYS A 137 4.14 -2.39 -10.78
CA CYS A 137 3.01 -1.48 -10.58
C CYS A 137 3.18 -0.18 -11.36
N ASP A 138 2.06 0.56 -11.55
CA ASP A 138 2.04 1.80 -12.33
C ASP A 138 2.72 2.97 -11.59
N GLY A 139 2.79 2.91 -10.26
CA GLY A 139 3.47 3.93 -9.49
C GLY A 139 3.63 3.61 -8.01
N THR A 140 4.42 4.44 -7.33
CA THR A 140 4.73 4.30 -5.91
C THR A 140 4.55 5.61 -5.17
N ILE A 141 3.94 5.55 -4.00
CA ILE A 141 3.86 6.62 -3.00
C ILE A 141 4.80 6.25 -1.85
N LEU A 142 5.72 7.16 -1.50
CA LEU A 142 6.59 7.04 -0.34
C LEU A 142 5.99 7.80 0.85
N VAL A 143 5.72 7.11 1.94
CA VAL A 143 5.27 7.71 3.20
C VAL A 143 6.48 7.92 4.11
N ILE A 144 6.65 9.12 4.62
CA ILE A 144 7.71 9.46 5.59
C ILE A 144 7.11 10.16 6.81
N SER A 145 7.52 9.73 7.99
CA SER A 145 7.11 10.37 9.24
C SER A 145 7.99 11.60 9.51
N ASP A 146 7.34 12.73 9.83
CA ASP A 146 8.03 13.97 10.13
C ASP A 146 8.98 13.81 11.30
N ASN A 147 10.22 14.36 11.15
CA ASN A 147 11.29 14.30 12.13
C ASN A 147 11.78 12.89 12.55
N GLN A 148 11.39 11.82 11.83
CA GLN A 148 11.88 10.45 12.10
C GLN A 148 12.86 9.96 11.03
N VAL A 149 12.74 10.46 9.80
CA VAL A 149 13.59 10.07 8.68
C VAL A 149 14.64 11.12 8.42
N ARG A 150 15.91 10.72 8.34
CA ARG A 150 17.00 11.60 7.90
C ARG A 150 16.89 11.80 6.40
N TYR A 151 17.17 13.02 5.93
CA TYR A 151 17.15 13.37 4.50
C TYR A 151 17.92 12.38 3.64
N ARG A 152 19.14 12.01 4.06
CA ARG A 152 19.98 11.04 3.34
C ARG A 152 19.29 9.69 3.17
N GLN A 153 18.67 9.17 4.21
CA GLN A 153 17.91 7.90 4.17
C GLN A 153 16.73 7.96 3.19
N ALA A 154 15.99 9.08 3.19
CA ALA A 154 14.90 9.26 2.24
C ALA A 154 15.40 9.26 0.78
N ILE A 155 16.54 9.91 0.51
CA ILE A 155 17.16 9.91 -0.82
C ILE A 155 17.60 8.49 -1.22
N GLU A 156 18.23 7.74 -0.34
CA GLU A 156 18.66 6.35 -0.60
C GLU A 156 17.47 5.47 -0.98
N VAL A 157 16.33 5.59 -0.28
CA VAL A 157 15.08 4.86 -0.60
C VAL A 157 14.51 5.29 -1.95
N ILE A 158 14.49 6.60 -2.25
CA ILE A 158 14.04 7.14 -3.54
C ILE A 158 14.91 6.60 -4.69
N GLU A 159 16.23 6.54 -4.50
CA GLU A 159 17.14 5.98 -5.49
C GLU A 159 16.92 4.48 -5.72
N GLN A 160 16.66 3.72 -4.65
CA GLN A 160 16.30 2.30 -4.78
C GLN A 160 15.00 2.10 -5.57
N LEU A 161 13.95 2.89 -5.30
CA LEU A 161 12.71 2.87 -6.08
C LEU A 161 12.95 3.21 -7.55
N ARG A 162 13.77 4.22 -7.85
CA ARG A 162 14.13 4.58 -9.23
C ARG A 162 14.89 3.45 -9.94
N LYS A 163 15.84 2.81 -9.24
CA LYS A 163 16.61 1.66 -9.78
C LYS A 163 15.74 0.45 -10.07
N SER A 164 14.63 0.25 -9.33
CA SER A 164 13.66 -0.81 -9.63
C SER A 164 12.79 -0.52 -10.84
N GLY A 165 12.92 0.66 -11.46
CA GLY A 165 12.07 1.09 -12.58
C GLY A 165 10.71 1.67 -12.16
N SER A 166 10.46 1.81 -10.86
CA SER A 166 9.18 2.31 -10.36
C SER A 166 9.01 3.80 -10.60
N LYS A 167 7.82 4.21 -11.07
CA LYS A 167 7.42 5.61 -11.19
C LYS A 167 7.00 6.14 -9.82
N ILE A 168 7.77 7.07 -9.26
CA ILE A 168 7.43 7.72 -7.98
C ILE A 168 6.37 8.79 -8.25
N LEU A 169 5.15 8.60 -7.72
CA LEU A 169 4.02 9.53 -7.85
C LEU A 169 4.16 10.72 -6.89
N GLY A 170 4.74 10.49 -5.73
CA GLY A 170 4.92 11.52 -4.72
C GLY A 170 5.38 10.99 -3.38
N VAL A 171 5.48 11.92 -2.43
CA VAL A 171 5.85 11.65 -1.03
C VAL A 171 4.76 12.19 -0.12
N VAL A 172 4.29 11.36 0.81
CA VAL A 172 3.37 11.78 1.87
C VAL A 172 4.15 12.02 3.15
N ARG A 173 4.17 13.27 3.63
CA ARG A 173 4.73 13.63 4.93
C ARG A 173 3.68 13.44 6.00
N ASN A 174 3.87 12.44 6.86
CA ASN A 174 2.95 12.06 7.93
C ASN A 174 3.44 12.52 9.31
N ASN A 175 2.58 12.44 10.33
CA ASN A 175 2.88 12.76 11.74
C ASN A 175 3.42 14.19 11.96
N ILE A 176 2.94 15.17 11.19
CA ILE A 176 3.36 16.58 11.31
C ILE A 176 2.91 17.13 12.67
N LYS A 177 3.86 17.65 13.46
CA LYS A 177 3.55 18.28 14.75
C LYS A 177 2.82 19.61 14.56
N LYS A 178 1.76 19.85 15.33
CA LYS A 178 0.88 21.04 15.25
C LYS A 178 1.58 22.40 15.31
N LYS A 179 2.87 22.50 15.73
CA LYS A 179 3.60 23.76 15.75
C LYS A 179 3.82 24.34 14.34
N ASP A 180 3.84 23.52 13.31
CA ASP A 180 3.99 23.95 11.92
C ASP A 180 2.63 24.21 11.22
N GLY A 181 1.52 24.03 11.93
CA GLY A 181 0.15 24.10 11.40
C GLY A 181 -0.35 25.50 11.01
N GLY A 182 0.44 26.55 11.21
CA GLY A 182 0.07 27.92 10.79
C GLY A 182 -0.11 28.09 9.29
N TYR A 183 0.64 27.34 8.49
CA TYR A 183 0.60 27.39 7.03
C TYR A 183 -0.65 26.68 6.46
N TYR A 184 -1.01 25.52 7.01
CA TYR A 184 -2.19 24.76 6.57
C TYR A 184 -3.50 25.44 6.94
N LYS A 185 -3.60 26.07 8.13
CA LYS A 185 -4.81 26.78 8.55
C LYS A 185 -5.13 27.97 7.63
N LYS A 186 -4.10 28.62 7.08
CA LYS A 186 -4.24 29.73 6.13
C LYS A 186 -4.68 29.26 4.74
N TYR A 187 -4.23 28.07 4.31
CA TYR A 187 -4.55 27.49 2.99
C TYR A 187 -6.00 26.99 2.91
N TYR A 188 -6.50 26.33 3.96
CA TYR A 188 -7.89 25.86 4.02
C TYR A 188 -8.90 26.98 4.24
N LYS A 189 -8.54 28.01 5.01
CA LYS A 189 -9.45 29.16 5.24
C LYS A 189 -9.74 29.96 3.98
N ASN A 190 -8.83 29.98 3.01
CA ASN A 190 -8.98 30.72 1.75
C ASN A 190 -9.68 29.92 0.63
N ARG A 191 -10.04 28.66 0.84
CA ARG A 191 -10.65 27.80 -0.19
C ARG A 191 -12.13 27.49 0.07
N TYR A 192 -12.64 27.84 1.26
CA TYR A 192 -14.01 27.57 1.69
C TYR A 192 -14.75 28.83 2.18
N GLN A 193 -14.36 30.00 1.68
CA GLN A 193 -15.17 31.24 1.75
C GLN A 193 -15.66 31.62 0.36
#